data_9526fe3cec8095f5abf7f8380cd1a123
#
_entry.id   9526fe3cec8095f5abf7f8380cd1a123
#
_cell.length_a   1.000
_cell.length_b   1.000
_cell.length_c   1.000
_cell.angle_alpha   90.00
_cell.angle_beta   90.00
_cell.angle_gamma   90.00
#
_symmetry.space_group_name_H-M   'P 1'
#
loop_
_entity.id
_entity.type
_entity.pdbx_description
1 polymer ?
#
loop_
_entity_poly.entity_id
_entity_poly.type
_entity_poly.pdbx_seq_one_letter_code
_entity_poly.pdbx_strand_id
1 'polypeptide(L)'
;SRGLGDVYKRQDHYNELSLKFKDGYSVIFRMYNEGMAYRFCGNLPEQDSLIVVDEEASFNLADDPAVILPETTNFTAWELSNVLYEGISKIEEHKYGITPTLFTNKMQNVRVVVAESDLNNYPGMYLRKEDGKMKGYWATYPKKIEMGSWGNFITVVKERENYLARTAGNHAFPWRMAIVAKDDKELLTNEMIYLLAKPQQIKDTDWILS
;
A
#
# COMPACT_ATOMS: atom_id res chain seq x y z
N SER A 1 24.95 20.21 21.02
CA SER A 1 24.31 19.67 19.80
C SER A 1 24.36 18.16 19.82
N ARG A 2 23.28 17.52 20.23
CA ARG A 2 23.12 16.09 20.01
C ARG A 2 22.51 15.93 18.62
N GLY A 3 23.35 15.55 17.65
CA GLY A 3 22.88 15.15 16.34
C GLY A 3 21.94 13.97 16.47
N LEU A 4 20.84 13.98 15.75
CA LEU A 4 20.01 12.83 15.41
C LEU A 4 20.88 11.85 14.60
N GLY A 5 21.67 11.05 15.26
CA GLY A 5 22.71 10.36 14.54
C GLY A 5 22.95 8.94 14.96
N ASP A 6 21.98 8.11 15.00
CA ASP A 6 22.24 6.71 14.67
C ASP A 6 21.84 6.47 13.22
N VAL A 7 22.79 6.73 12.32
CA VAL A 7 22.69 6.28 10.94
C VAL A 7 22.83 4.77 10.96
N TYR A 8 21.74 4.06 11.20
CA TYR A 8 21.69 2.61 11.01
C TYR A 8 21.94 2.34 9.53
N LYS A 9 23.02 1.66 9.21
CA LYS A 9 23.19 1.05 7.89
C LYS A 9 22.16 -0.07 7.80
N ARG A 10 21.02 0.22 7.19
CA ARG A 10 20.02 -0.80 6.86
C ARG A 10 20.60 -1.70 5.79
N GLN A 11 20.64 -2.99 6.08
CA GLN A 11 21.06 -3.99 5.11
C GLN A 11 19.82 -4.44 4.36
N ASP A 12 19.73 -4.06 3.08
CA ASP A 12 18.65 -4.49 2.18
C ASP A 12 19.05 -5.83 1.54
N HIS A 13 18.49 -6.92 2.06
CA HIS A 13 18.80 -8.28 1.62
C HIS A 13 17.54 -8.99 1.15
N TYR A 14 17.45 -9.24 -0.15
CA TYR A 14 16.29 -9.88 -0.78
C TYR A 14 16.71 -10.72 -1.99
N ASN A 15 15.82 -11.62 -2.40
CA ASN A 15 15.86 -12.24 -3.72
C ASN A 15 14.88 -11.53 -4.65
N GLU A 16 15.29 -11.22 -5.86
CA GLU A 16 14.45 -10.52 -6.84
C GLU A 16 14.19 -11.38 -8.08
N LEU A 17 12.95 -11.37 -8.53
CA LEU A 17 12.51 -11.92 -9.80
C LEU A 17 11.83 -10.83 -10.61
N SER A 18 12.32 -10.56 -11.82
CA SER A 18 11.71 -9.64 -12.78
C SER A 18 11.15 -10.39 -13.98
N LEU A 19 9.86 -10.25 -14.21
CA LEU A 19 9.14 -10.81 -15.35
C LEU A 19 8.81 -9.69 -16.33
N LYS A 20 9.34 -9.77 -17.56
CA LYS A 20 9.09 -8.79 -18.62
C LYS A 20 8.06 -9.35 -19.60
N PHE A 21 7.07 -8.54 -19.92
CA PHE A 21 6.01 -8.86 -20.86
C PHE A 21 6.18 -8.09 -22.18
N LYS A 22 5.71 -8.68 -23.27
CA LYS A 22 5.85 -8.08 -24.61
C LYS A 22 5.07 -6.77 -24.79
N ASP A 23 4.02 -6.57 -23.99
CA ASP A 23 3.12 -5.43 -24.09
C ASP A 23 3.65 -4.17 -23.36
N GLY A 24 4.96 -4.10 -23.12
CA GLY A 24 5.60 -2.91 -22.58
C GLY A 24 5.43 -2.71 -21.07
N TYR A 25 5.29 -3.78 -20.32
CA TYR A 25 5.30 -3.75 -18.86
C TYR A 25 6.11 -4.89 -18.24
N SER A 26 6.43 -4.78 -16.97
CA SER A 26 7.07 -5.83 -16.18
C SER A 26 6.47 -5.91 -14.78
N VAL A 27 6.67 -7.05 -14.14
CA VAL A 27 6.37 -7.27 -12.73
C VAL A 27 7.65 -7.66 -12.01
N ILE A 28 7.94 -6.99 -10.90
CA ILE A 28 9.10 -7.26 -10.07
C ILE A 28 8.60 -7.83 -8.75
N PHE A 29 9.16 -8.96 -8.34
CA PHE A 29 8.93 -9.59 -7.05
C PHE A 29 10.19 -9.49 -6.21
N ARG A 30 10.04 -9.17 -4.92
CA ARG A 30 11.10 -9.24 -3.92
C ARG A 30 10.68 -10.13 -2.76
N MET A 31 11.56 -11.04 -2.38
CA MET A 31 11.37 -11.92 -1.24
C MET A 31 12.40 -11.60 -0.17
N TYR A 32 11.91 -11.24 0.99
CA TYR A 32 12.65 -10.96 2.22
C TYR A 32 12.46 -12.12 3.22
N ASN A 33 13.27 -12.18 4.25
CA ASN A 33 13.02 -13.12 5.35
C ASN A 33 11.72 -12.82 6.10
N GLU A 34 11.33 -11.54 6.10
CA GLU A 34 10.18 -11.01 6.83
C GLU A 34 8.94 -10.79 5.93
N GLY A 35 8.96 -11.26 4.68
CA GLY A 35 7.82 -11.09 3.80
C GLY A 35 8.13 -11.03 2.32
N MET A 36 7.15 -10.60 1.55
CA MET A 36 7.25 -10.45 0.10
C MET A 36 6.66 -9.14 -0.38
N ALA A 37 7.15 -8.67 -1.51
CA ALA A 37 6.58 -7.53 -2.20
C ALA A 37 6.59 -7.75 -3.72
N TYR A 38 5.64 -7.10 -4.42
CA TYR A 38 5.67 -7.01 -5.86
C TYR A 38 5.25 -5.61 -6.32
N ARG A 39 5.69 -5.24 -7.51
CA ARG A 39 5.24 -4.02 -8.20
C ARG A 39 5.17 -4.23 -9.70
N PHE A 40 4.30 -3.47 -10.32
CA PHE A 40 4.28 -3.30 -11.77
C PHE A 40 5.22 -2.15 -12.19
N CYS A 41 5.75 -2.23 -13.40
CA CYS A 41 6.51 -1.16 -14.02
C CYS A 41 6.08 -1.02 -15.48
N GLY A 42 5.77 0.20 -15.91
CA GLY A 42 5.68 0.53 -17.33
C GLY A 42 7.07 0.56 -17.94
N ASN A 43 7.23 0.01 -19.13
CA ASN A 43 8.49 -0.03 -19.89
C ASN A 43 8.33 0.64 -21.26
N LEU A 44 7.38 1.54 -21.38
CA LEU A 44 7.18 2.38 -22.56
C LEU A 44 8.10 3.60 -22.50
N PRO A 45 8.33 4.32 -23.61
CA PRO A 45 9.05 5.58 -23.59
C PRO A 45 8.46 6.57 -22.58
N GLU A 46 9.31 7.38 -21.93
CA GLU A 46 8.89 8.32 -20.89
C GLU A 46 7.85 9.34 -21.34
N GLN A 47 7.96 9.78 -22.61
CA GLN A 47 7.02 10.72 -23.24
C GLN A 47 5.64 10.13 -23.51
N ASP A 48 5.51 8.81 -23.48
CA ASP A 48 4.21 8.15 -23.64
C ASP A 48 3.38 8.28 -22.36
N SER A 49 2.07 8.30 -22.51
CA SER A 49 1.13 8.34 -21.40
C SER A 49 0.54 6.95 -21.16
N LEU A 50 0.65 6.47 -19.93
CA LEU A 50 0.05 5.22 -19.49
C LEU A 50 -1.20 5.53 -18.67
N ILE A 51 -2.34 4.97 -19.07
CA ILE A 51 -3.59 5.04 -18.31
C ILE A 51 -3.84 3.69 -17.67
N VAL A 52 -3.90 3.67 -16.33
CA VAL A 52 -4.24 2.47 -15.57
C VAL A 52 -5.72 2.49 -15.27
N VAL A 53 -6.46 1.62 -15.91
CA VAL A 53 -7.92 1.53 -15.74
C VAL A 53 -8.26 0.83 -14.43
N ASP A 54 -7.56 -0.27 -14.13
CA ASP A 54 -7.78 -1.09 -12.95
C ASP A 54 -6.51 -1.80 -12.52
N GLU A 55 -6.44 -2.25 -11.27
CA GLU A 55 -5.39 -3.09 -10.73
C GLU A 55 -6.03 -4.24 -9.96
N GLU A 56 -5.59 -5.46 -10.22
CA GLU A 56 -6.00 -6.61 -9.43
C GLU A 56 -4.91 -6.95 -8.40
N ALA A 57 -5.28 -6.89 -7.12
CA ALA A 57 -4.46 -7.34 -6.00
C ALA A 57 -5.35 -8.16 -5.05
N SER A 58 -5.12 -9.46 -4.96
CA SER A 58 -5.88 -10.37 -4.12
C SER A 58 -5.00 -11.00 -3.06
N PHE A 59 -5.43 -10.93 -1.80
CA PHE A 59 -4.72 -11.50 -0.66
C PHE A 59 -5.51 -12.70 -0.13
N ASN A 60 -5.09 -13.90 -0.51
CA ASN A 60 -5.72 -15.14 -0.12
C ASN A 60 -4.98 -15.75 1.07
N LEU A 61 -5.47 -15.45 2.28
CA LEU A 61 -4.90 -15.92 3.53
C LEU A 61 -5.63 -17.18 3.99
N ALA A 62 -4.84 -18.18 4.44
CA ALA A 62 -5.38 -19.45 4.91
C ALA A 62 -6.06 -19.32 6.28
N ASP A 63 -6.94 -20.27 6.58
CA ASP A 63 -7.52 -20.52 7.91
C ASP A 63 -8.36 -19.37 8.50
N ASP A 64 -8.95 -18.53 7.67
CA ASP A 64 -9.85 -17.44 8.06
C ASP A 64 -9.27 -16.57 9.23
N PRO A 65 -8.14 -15.89 9.03
CA PRO A 65 -7.46 -15.19 10.10
C PRO A 65 -8.27 -14.03 10.67
N ALA A 66 -8.08 -13.73 11.95
CA ALA A 66 -8.62 -12.52 12.55
C ALA A 66 -8.01 -11.28 11.88
N VAL A 67 -8.81 -10.22 11.75
CA VAL A 67 -8.43 -9.00 11.02
C VAL A 67 -8.60 -7.78 11.90
N ILE A 68 -7.59 -6.94 11.98
CA ILE A 68 -7.73 -5.56 12.44
C ILE A 68 -7.79 -4.69 11.20
N LEU A 69 -9.00 -4.22 10.88
CA LEU A 69 -9.29 -3.41 9.70
C LEU A 69 -9.51 -1.95 10.13
N PRO A 70 -8.69 -1.01 9.67
CA PRO A 70 -8.97 0.42 9.81
C PRO A 70 -10.12 0.79 8.86
N GLU A 71 -11.35 0.45 9.26
CA GLU A 71 -12.54 0.51 8.41
C GLU A 71 -12.93 1.94 8.06
N THR A 72 -13.32 2.16 6.83
CA THR A 72 -13.80 3.45 6.33
C THR A 72 -15.00 3.29 5.41
N THR A 73 -15.76 4.37 5.24
CA THR A 73 -16.90 4.44 4.32
C THR A 73 -16.64 5.39 3.14
N ASN A 74 -15.47 6.02 3.11
CA ASN A 74 -15.11 6.97 2.04
C ASN A 74 -13.58 7.04 1.86
N PHE A 75 -13.12 7.70 0.80
CA PHE A 75 -11.71 7.83 0.45
C PHE A 75 -11.03 9.09 1.03
N THR A 76 -11.67 9.83 1.92
CA THR A 76 -11.18 11.12 2.40
C THR A 76 -11.08 11.23 3.92
N ALA A 77 -11.69 10.33 4.68
CA ALA A 77 -11.63 10.30 6.14
C ALA A 77 -10.81 9.08 6.60
N TRP A 78 -9.70 9.34 7.29
CA TRP A 78 -8.77 8.33 7.79
C TRP A 78 -8.65 8.30 9.31
N GLU A 79 -9.30 9.21 10.00
CA GLU A 79 -9.40 9.25 11.46
C GLU A 79 -10.47 8.26 11.94
N LEU A 80 -10.19 6.96 11.79
CA LEU A 80 -11.19 5.92 11.96
C LEU A 80 -10.80 4.94 13.04
N SER A 81 -11.80 4.26 13.57
CA SER A 81 -11.59 3.19 14.53
C SER A 81 -11.10 1.93 13.83
N ASN A 82 -10.09 1.30 14.41
CA ASN A 82 -9.71 -0.05 14.04
C ASN A 82 -10.80 -1.02 14.50
N VAL A 83 -11.37 -1.77 13.57
CA VAL A 83 -12.38 -2.79 13.84
C VAL A 83 -11.71 -4.15 13.89
N LEU A 84 -11.91 -4.88 14.99
CA LEU A 84 -11.45 -6.26 15.12
C LEU A 84 -12.54 -7.21 14.64
N TYR A 85 -12.23 -8.01 13.63
CA TYR A 85 -13.01 -9.13 13.16
C TYR A 85 -12.31 -10.44 13.54
N GLU A 86 -13.07 -11.42 14.03
CA GLU A 86 -12.53 -12.73 14.41
C GLU A 86 -12.13 -13.62 13.22
N GLY A 87 -12.51 -13.23 12.02
CA GLY A 87 -12.17 -13.85 10.76
C GLY A 87 -12.56 -12.96 9.58
N ILE A 88 -11.94 -13.16 8.42
CA ILE A 88 -12.35 -12.49 7.16
C ILE A 88 -13.82 -12.82 6.86
N SER A 89 -14.28 -14.04 7.19
CA SER A 89 -15.67 -14.45 7.03
C SER A 89 -16.68 -13.59 7.79
N LYS A 90 -16.25 -12.90 8.85
CA LYS A 90 -17.09 -12.02 9.68
C LYS A 90 -17.22 -10.60 9.14
N ILE A 91 -16.40 -10.22 8.18
CA ILE A 91 -16.53 -8.92 7.50
C ILE A 91 -17.70 -9.02 6.52
N GLU A 92 -18.57 -8.02 6.49
CA GLU A 92 -19.64 -7.95 5.49
C GLU A 92 -19.05 -7.69 4.09
N GLU A 93 -19.70 -8.22 3.05
CA GLU A 93 -19.29 -7.99 1.66
C GLU A 93 -19.26 -6.48 1.35
N HIS A 94 -18.25 -6.06 0.59
CA HIS A 94 -17.99 -4.68 0.18
C HIS A 94 -17.53 -3.72 1.28
N LYS A 95 -17.43 -4.14 2.54
CA LYS A 95 -16.73 -3.35 3.56
C LYS A 95 -15.25 -3.24 3.21
N TYR A 96 -14.68 -2.08 3.46
CA TYR A 96 -13.28 -1.80 3.17
C TYR A 96 -12.62 -0.93 4.24
N GLY A 97 -11.30 -0.98 4.28
CA GLY A 97 -10.48 -0.17 5.16
C GLY A 97 -9.17 0.21 4.51
N ILE A 98 -8.45 1.10 5.16
CA ILE A 98 -7.14 1.56 4.69
C ILE A 98 -6.05 0.52 4.98
N THR A 99 -4.95 0.57 4.23
CA THR A 99 -3.70 -0.11 4.57
C THR A 99 -2.81 0.78 5.46
N PRO A 100 -1.99 0.21 6.36
CA PRO A 100 -1.77 -1.23 6.57
C PRO A 100 -2.92 -1.93 7.31
N THR A 101 -3.19 -3.19 6.94
CA THR A 101 -4.19 -4.05 7.59
C THR A 101 -3.50 -5.26 8.19
N LEU A 102 -3.80 -5.56 9.46
CA LEU A 102 -3.20 -6.67 10.20
C LEU A 102 -4.12 -7.90 10.20
N PHE A 103 -3.56 -9.03 9.83
CA PHE A 103 -4.16 -10.35 9.90
C PHE A 103 -3.41 -11.22 10.93
N THR A 104 -4.14 -11.93 11.76
CA THR A 104 -3.57 -12.83 12.76
C THR A 104 -4.10 -14.23 12.58
N ASN A 105 -3.22 -15.16 12.19
CA ASN A 105 -3.56 -16.58 12.19
C ASN A 105 -3.24 -17.17 13.56
N LYS A 106 -4.29 -17.45 14.33
CA LYS A 106 -4.14 -17.99 15.71
C LYS A 106 -3.60 -19.41 15.72
N MET A 107 -3.88 -20.22 14.70
CA MET A 107 -3.44 -21.63 14.64
C MET A 107 -1.93 -21.71 14.37
N GLN A 108 -1.40 -20.87 13.51
CA GLN A 108 0.01 -20.84 13.13
C GLN A 108 0.83 -19.83 13.94
N ASN A 109 0.16 -19.05 14.80
CA ASN A 109 0.77 -17.95 15.56
C ASN A 109 1.57 -16.98 14.66
N VAL A 110 1.01 -16.60 13.52
CA VAL A 110 1.65 -15.71 12.54
C VAL A 110 0.85 -14.43 12.40
N ARG A 111 1.54 -13.31 12.28
CA ARG A 111 1.00 -12.01 11.90
C ARG A 111 1.35 -11.74 10.45
N VAL A 112 0.36 -11.29 9.69
CA VAL A 112 0.58 -10.84 8.31
C VAL A 112 0.05 -9.42 8.21
N VAL A 113 0.88 -8.49 7.74
CA VAL A 113 0.44 -7.12 7.44
C VAL A 113 0.46 -6.92 5.94
N VAL A 114 -0.69 -6.59 5.40
CA VAL A 114 -0.79 -6.12 4.01
C VAL A 114 -0.62 -4.61 4.00
N ALA A 115 0.34 -4.14 3.23
CA ALA A 115 0.70 -2.73 3.13
C ALA A 115 1.18 -2.37 1.71
N GLU A 116 1.51 -1.11 1.52
CA GLU A 116 2.12 -0.58 0.29
C GLU A 116 3.31 0.33 0.62
N SER A 117 4.19 0.54 -0.34
CA SER A 117 5.32 1.45 -0.23
C SER A 117 5.62 2.13 -1.57
N ASP A 118 6.39 3.22 -1.53
CA ASP A 118 6.77 4.01 -2.72
C ASP A 118 5.55 4.53 -3.50
N LEU A 119 4.56 5.04 -2.76
CA LEU A 119 3.33 5.60 -3.32
C LEU A 119 3.63 6.93 -4.02
N ASN A 120 3.67 6.91 -5.34
CA ASN A 120 4.00 8.07 -6.15
C ASN A 120 3.08 8.15 -7.39
N ASN A 121 2.34 9.25 -7.55
CA ASN A 121 1.40 9.49 -8.64
C ASN A 121 0.40 8.34 -8.87
N TYR A 122 -0.06 7.73 -7.80
CA TYR A 122 -0.99 6.61 -7.81
C TYR A 122 -1.89 6.67 -6.58
N PRO A 123 -3.15 6.22 -6.65
CA PRO A 123 -4.03 6.18 -5.48
C PRO A 123 -3.55 5.16 -4.45
N GLY A 124 -3.71 5.49 -3.17
CA GLY A 124 -3.44 4.57 -2.07
C GLY A 124 -4.37 3.36 -2.10
N MET A 125 -3.84 2.19 -1.72
CA MET A 125 -4.58 0.94 -1.67
C MET A 125 -5.44 0.86 -0.42
N TYR A 126 -6.71 0.55 -0.61
CA TYR A 126 -7.62 0.05 0.41
C TYR A 126 -7.75 -1.47 0.28
N LEU A 127 -8.17 -2.15 1.31
CA LEU A 127 -8.58 -3.55 1.24
C LEU A 127 -10.08 -3.64 1.42
N ARG A 128 -10.75 -4.30 0.47
CA ARG A 128 -12.19 -4.54 0.47
C ARG A 128 -12.47 -6.03 0.49
N LYS A 129 -13.47 -6.43 1.29
CA LYS A 129 -13.97 -7.80 1.20
C LYS A 129 -14.79 -7.96 -0.07
N GLU A 130 -14.44 -8.96 -0.88
CA GLU A 130 -15.12 -9.29 -2.12
C GLU A 130 -14.96 -10.78 -2.43
N ASP A 131 -16.07 -11.48 -2.69
CA ASP A 131 -16.11 -12.93 -2.93
C ASP A 131 -15.39 -13.73 -1.82
N GLY A 132 -15.58 -13.34 -0.56
CA GLY A 132 -14.97 -13.99 0.60
C GLY A 132 -13.46 -13.75 0.78
N LYS A 133 -12.85 -12.86 0.00
CA LYS A 133 -11.40 -12.54 0.03
C LYS A 133 -11.19 -11.06 0.32
N MET A 134 -9.97 -10.73 0.75
CA MET A 134 -9.54 -9.34 0.83
C MET A 134 -8.84 -8.95 -0.47
N LYS A 135 -9.45 -8.03 -1.21
CA LYS A 135 -8.93 -7.52 -2.49
C LYS A 135 -8.54 -6.05 -2.37
N GLY A 136 -7.55 -5.66 -3.15
CA GLY A 136 -7.20 -4.25 -3.34
C GLY A 136 -8.39 -3.47 -3.89
N TYR A 137 -8.56 -2.25 -3.38
CA TYR A 137 -9.63 -1.34 -3.79
C TYR A 137 -9.09 0.07 -3.82
N TRP A 138 -9.37 0.82 -4.87
CA TRP A 138 -8.80 2.15 -5.08
C TRP A 138 -9.86 3.17 -5.45
N ALA A 139 -9.61 4.42 -5.04
CA ALA A 139 -10.33 5.56 -5.56
C ALA A 139 -9.89 5.83 -7.00
N THR A 140 -10.85 5.98 -7.92
CA THR A 140 -10.55 6.38 -9.29
C THR A 140 -10.11 7.85 -9.36
N TYR A 141 -9.42 8.22 -10.43
CA TYR A 141 -8.80 9.53 -10.63
C TYR A 141 -9.84 10.68 -10.48
N PRO A 142 -9.51 11.76 -9.76
CA PRO A 142 -10.42 12.89 -9.60
C PRO A 142 -10.57 13.66 -10.91
N LYS A 143 -11.81 13.82 -11.38
CA LYS A 143 -12.15 14.61 -12.58
C LYS A 143 -12.54 16.04 -12.23
N LYS A 144 -13.40 16.21 -11.22
CA LYS A 144 -13.83 17.51 -10.72
C LYS A 144 -13.60 17.61 -9.22
N ILE A 145 -12.90 18.64 -8.80
CA ILE A 145 -12.56 18.90 -7.42
C ILE A 145 -13.11 20.26 -7.04
N GLU A 146 -13.72 20.35 -5.83
CA GLU A 146 -14.22 21.58 -5.25
C GLU A 146 -13.69 21.74 -3.82
N MET A 147 -13.65 22.98 -3.33
CA MET A 147 -13.35 23.24 -1.93
C MET A 147 -14.49 22.73 -1.04
N GLY A 148 -14.11 22.01 0.02
CA GLY A 148 -15.08 21.53 1.01
C GLY A 148 -15.55 22.63 1.94
N SER A 149 -16.59 22.32 2.74
CA SER A 149 -17.20 23.25 3.72
C SER A 149 -16.35 23.50 4.97
N TRP A 150 -15.29 22.71 5.19
CA TRP A 150 -14.39 22.80 6.34
C TRP A 150 -13.13 23.63 6.03
N GLY A 151 -13.30 24.88 5.63
CA GLY A 151 -12.21 25.79 5.33
C GLY A 151 -11.40 25.41 4.08
N ASN A 152 -10.29 26.11 3.86
CA ASN A 152 -9.49 26.01 2.64
C ASN A 152 -8.59 24.77 2.56
N PHE A 153 -8.69 23.83 3.49
CA PHE A 153 -7.75 22.71 3.62
C PHE A 153 -8.30 21.38 3.08
N ILE A 154 -9.61 21.28 2.86
CA ILE A 154 -10.24 20.03 2.45
C ILE A 154 -10.79 20.17 1.05
N THR A 155 -10.28 19.38 0.16
CA THR A 155 -10.76 19.25 -1.21
C THR A 155 -11.73 18.09 -1.31
N VAL A 156 -12.88 18.30 -1.94
CA VAL A 156 -13.90 17.28 -2.17
C VAL A 156 -13.92 16.91 -3.64
N VAL A 157 -13.77 15.63 -3.94
CA VAL A 157 -13.90 15.11 -5.30
C VAL A 157 -15.40 14.96 -5.62
N LYS A 158 -15.90 15.72 -6.57
CA LYS A 158 -17.29 15.70 -7.02
C LYS A 158 -17.57 14.72 -8.14
N GLU A 159 -16.60 14.58 -9.04
CA GLU A 159 -16.67 13.65 -10.17
C GLU A 159 -15.35 12.90 -10.28
N ARG A 160 -15.41 11.65 -10.69
CA ARG A 160 -14.25 10.80 -10.90
C ARG A 160 -14.21 10.30 -12.35
N GLU A 161 -13.01 10.01 -12.81
CA GLU A 161 -12.78 9.33 -14.07
C GLU A 161 -13.03 7.81 -13.94
N ASN A 162 -13.01 7.11 -15.07
CA ASN A 162 -13.15 5.65 -15.12
C ASN A 162 -11.80 4.92 -15.12
N TYR A 163 -10.74 5.55 -14.61
CA TYR A 163 -9.41 4.99 -14.49
C TYR A 163 -8.77 5.39 -13.15
N LEU A 164 -7.77 4.65 -12.70
CA LEU A 164 -7.09 4.87 -11.41
C LEU A 164 -6.03 5.96 -11.50
N ALA A 165 -5.19 5.91 -12.54
CA ALA A 165 -4.05 6.82 -12.68
C ALA A 165 -3.71 7.10 -14.15
N ARG A 166 -3.06 8.25 -14.36
CA ARG A 166 -2.36 8.59 -15.60
C ARG A 166 -0.92 8.91 -15.25
N THR A 167 0.02 8.17 -15.83
CA THR A 167 1.45 8.26 -15.54
C THR A 167 2.27 8.36 -16.81
N ALA A 168 3.58 8.61 -16.68
CA ALA A 168 4.52 8.42 -17.76
C ALA A 168 4.64 6.95 -18.14
N GLY A 169 5.06 6.66 -19.37
CA GLY A 169 5.17 5.29 -19.87
C GLY A 169 6.19 4.40 -19.14
N ASN A 170 7.21 5.01 -18.54
CA ASN A 170 8.26 4.32 -17.75
C ASN A 170 8.02 4.36 -16.24
N HIS A 171 6.77 4.50 -15.81
CA HIS A 171 6.43 4.63 -14.40
C HIS A 171 6.60 3.34 -13.62
N ALA A 172 7.19 3.43 -12.42
CA ALA A 172 7.22 2.34 -11.45
C ALA A 172 6.08 2.53 -10.44
N PHE A 173 5.14 1.57 -10.40
CA PHE A 173 3.96 1.62 -9.55
C PHE A 173 4.32 1.29 -8.08
N PRO A 174 3.44 1.59 -7.12
CA PRO A 174 3.70 1.28 -5.72
C PRO A 174 3.97 -0.21 -5.48
N TRP A 175 4.77 -0.51 -4.48
CA TRP A 175 4.94 -1.85 -3.98
C TRP A 175 3.69 -2.30 -3.23
N ARG A 176 3.21 -3.50 -3.54
CA ARG A 176 2.24 -4.25 -2.75
C ARG A 176 3.01 -5.26 -1.94
N MET A 177 2.80 -5.31 -0.63
CA MET A 177 3.59 -6.17 0.23
C MET A 177 2.75 -6.93 1.25
N ALA A 178 3.25 -8.09 1.64
CA ALA A 178 2.82 -8.84 2.79
C ALA A 178 4.02 -9.03 3.72
N ILE A 179 3.99 -8.36 4.87
CA ILE A 179 4.97 -8.53 5.94
C ILE A 179 4.51 -9.70 6.79
N VAL A 180 5.43 -10.59 7.15
CA VAL A 180 5.16 -11.78 7.96
C VAL A 180 6.02 -11.72 9.22
N ALA A 181 5.39 -11.86 10.39
CA ALA A 181 6.06 -11.86 11.68
C ALA A 181 5.51 -12.97 12.59
N LYS A 182 6.35 -13.52 13.48
CA LYS A 182 5.95 -14.54 14.45
C LYS A 182 5.19 -13.95 15.62
N ASP A 183 5.53 -12.71 15.97
CA ASP A 183 4.94 -12.02 17.11
C ASP A 183 4.85 -10.50 16.87
N ASP A 184 4.23 -9.80 17.80
CA ASP A 184 4.02 -8.36 17.71
C ASP A 184 5.34 -7.57 17.82
N LYS A 185 6.35 -8.11 18.52
CA LYS A 185 7.67 -7.46 18.65
C LYS A 185 8.43 -7.47 17.34
N GLU A 186 8.46 -8.61 16.64
CA GLU A 186 9.02 -8.68 15.28
C GLU A 186 8.31 -7.71 14.34
N LEU A 187 6.99 -7.59 14.45
CA LEU A 187 6.21 -6.68 13.62
C LEU A 187 6.56 -5.21 13.87
N LEU A 188 6.69 -4.81 15.14
CA LEU A 188 7.04 -3.43 15.51
C LEU A 188 8.45 -3.02 15.06
N THR A 189 9.34 -3.96 14.89
CA THR A 189 10.72 -3.71 14.44
C THR A 189 10.93 -3.93 12.94
N ASN A 190 9.87 -4.27 12.21
CA ASN A 190 9.95 -4.51 10.77
C ASN A 190 10.16 -3.21 9.99
N GLU A 191 11.12 -3.20 9.09
CA GLU A 191 11.51 -2.03 8.29
C GLU A 191 11.20 -2.18 6.79
N MET A 192 10.51 -3.22 6.39
CA MET A 192 10.32 -3.58 4.98
C MET A 192 9.65 -2.45 4.17
N ILE A 193 8.74 -1.68 4.78
CA ILE A 193 8.12 -0.51 4.14
C ILE A 193 9.19 0.52 3.73
N TYR A 194 10.17 0.76 4.59
CA TYR A 194 11.24 1.74 4.33
C TYR A 194 12.30 1.21 3.35
N LEU A 195 12.60 -0.10 3.38
CA LEU A 195 13.53 -0.74 2.43
C LEU A 195 13.02 -0.69 1.00
N LEU A 196 11.71 -0.73 0.82
CA LEU A 196 11.06 -0.66 -0.50
C LEU A 196 10.82 0.78 -0.99
N ALA A 197 10.87 1.76 -0.10
CA ALA A 197 10.71 3.16 -0.44
C ALA A 197 11.94 3.71 -1.18
N LYS A 198 11.73 4.73 -2.01
CA LYS A 198 12.85 5.48 -2.60
C LYS A 198 13.71 6.12 -1.53
N PRO A 199 15.02 6.26 -1.76
CA PRO A 199 15.88 7.00 -0.85
C PRO A 199 15.36 8.42 -0.60
N GLN A 200 15.62 8.94 0.61
CA GLN A 200 15.26 10.30 0.99
C GLN A 200 15.81 11.32 -0.02
N GLN A 201 14.95 12.21 -0.49
CA GLN A 201 15.30 13.28 -1.44
C GLN A 201 15.72 14.58 -0.75
N ILE A 202 15.28 14.78 0.49
CA ILE A 202 15.58 15.98 1.29
C ILE A 202 17.03 15.91 1.73
N LYS A 203 17.86 16.85 1.26
CA LYS A 203 19.29 16.93 1.59
C LYS A 203 19.57 17.79 2.81
N ASP A 204 18.81 18.85 2.98
CA ASP A 204 18.89 19.76 4.12
C ASP A 204 17.75 19.44 5.09
N THR A 205 18.10 18.96 6.27
CA THR A 205 17.15 18.58 7.32
C THR A 205 17.17 19.54 8.52
N ASP A 206 17.95 20.61 8.49
CA ASP A 206 18.14 21.52 9.61
C ASP A 206 16.85 22.28 9.99
N TRP A 207 15.92 22.40 9.05
CA TRP A 207 14.60 23.01 9.26
C TRP A 207 13.56 22.08 9.89
N ILE A 208 13.86 20.78 9.96
CA ILE A 208 12.96 19.81 10.60
C ILE A 208 13.16 19.92 12.11
N LEU A 209 12.15 20.44 12.80
CA LEU A 209 12.16 20.53 14.25
C LEU A 209 12.09 19.11 14.85
N SER A 210 13.03 18.83 15.77
CA SER A 210 13.10 17.59 16.54
C SER A 210 12.20 17.67 17.78
#